data_ac7c6dffe52f5af4985795ce361fa1fe
#
_entry.id   ac7c6dffe52f5af4985795ce361fa1fe
#
_cell.length_a   1.000
_cell.length_b   1.000
_cell.length_c   1.000
_cell.angle_alpha   90.00
_cell.angle_beta   90.00
_cell.angle_gamma   90.00
#
_symmetry.space_group_name_H-M   'P 1'
#
loop_
_entity.id
_entity.type
_entity.pdbx_description
1 polymer ?
#
loop_
_entity_poly.entity_id
_entity_poly.type
_entity_poly.pdbx_seq_one_letter_code
_entity_poly.pdbx_strand_id
1 'polypeptide(L)'
;MKQPLGVILAGGRSTRMGGGDKGLLDLEGRSILTHVIERLAPQVADVALNANGDPARFSETKLPVLPDSVAGHPGPLAGVLAGLDWAAEQGADTIVTAAADTPFFPCDLVPQFLLAAEGMEHPLALAASRDAESGKLWRQPTFGLWPVALRDDLRAALNDGLRKVVLWTDQHGAATAEFPVLGIDPFFNVNTPQDLDVARSIARNGQ
;
A
#
# COMPACT_ATOMS: atom_id res chain seq x y z
N MET A 1 19.79 1.02 9.13
CA MET A 1 18.82 1.48 8.12
C MET A 1 17.92 2.50 8.79
N LYS A 2 17.60 3.62 8.12
CA LYS A 2 16.60 4.57 8.64
C LYS A 2 15.23 3.92 8.61
N GLN A 3 14.32 4.33 9.51
CA GLN A 3 12.94 3.86 9.48
C GLN A 3 12.28 4.32 8.16
N PRO A 4 11.56 3.45 7.42
CA PRO A 4 10.89 3.84 6.19
C PRO A 4 9.82 4.91 6.40
N LEU A 5 9.50 5.66 5.35
CA LEU A 5 8.26 6.44 5.31
C LEU A 5 7.09 5.58 4.82
N GLY A 6 5.88 5.89 5.27
CA GLY A 6 4.66 5.20 4.87
C GLY A 6 3.90 5.95 3.79
N VAL A 7 3.40 5.25 2.78
CA VAL A 7 2.54 5.83 1.74
C VAL A 7 1.27 4.99 1.59
N ILE A 8 0.13 5.57 1.89
CA ILE A 8 -1.15 4.90 1.70
C ILE A 8 -1.67 5.22 0.30
N LEU A 9 -1.81 4.18 -0.53
CA LEU A 9 -2.29 4.29 -1.91
C LEU A 9 -3.83 4.36 -1.90
N ALA A 10 -4.38 5.57 -2.06
CA ALA A 10 -5.82 5.83 -2.14
C ALA A 10 -6.27 6.20 -3.56
N GLY A 11 -5.40 6.02 -4.56
CA GLY A 11 -5.69 6.21 -5.96
C GLY A 11 -6.48 5.03 -6.54
N GLY A 12 -7.74 5.24 -6.88
CA GLY A 12 -8.54 4.24 -7.59
C GLY A 12 -9.95 4.78 -7.85
N ARG A 13 -10.44 4.68 -9.09
CA ARG A 13 -11.83 5.06 -9.41
C ARG A 13 -12.77 3.98 -8.87
N SER A 14 -13.47 4.26 -7.77
CA SER A 14 -14.46 3.34 -7.20
C SER A 14 -15.78 3.35 -7.97
N THR A 15 -15.74 3.00 -9.26
CA THR A 15 -16.92 2.96 -10.13
C THR A 15 -17.98 1.94 -9.67
N ARG A 16 -17.56 0.91 -8.91
CA ARG A 16 -18.44 -0.19 -8.45
C ARG A 16 -19.18 0.10 -7.13
N MET A 17 -18.80 1.15 -6.41
CA MET A 17 -19.38 1.51 -5.10
C MET A 17 -20.20 2.81 -5.16
N GLY A 18 -20.71 3.19 -6.34
CA GLY A 18 -21.52 4.40 -6.50
C GLY A 18 -20.74 5.71 -6.60
N GLY A 19 -19.41 5.65 -6.76
CA GLY A 19 -18.52 6.82 -6.76
C GLY A 19 -18.05 7.18 -5.35
N GLY A 20 -16.94 7.92 -5.27
CA GLY A 20 -16.31 8.31 -4.00
C GLY A 20 -15.10 7.45 -3.62
N ASP A 21 -14.42 7.84 -2.54
CA ASP A 21 -13.23 7.13 -2.05
C ASP A 21 -13.63 5.99 -1.12
N LYS A 22 -13.28 4.75 -1.48
CA LYS A 22 -13.58 3.56 -0.68
C LYS A 22 -13.01 3.63 0.73
N GLY A 23 -11.82 4.21 0.87
CA GLY A 23 -11.18 4.39 2.17
C GLY A 23 -11.98 5.26 3.14
N LEU A 24 -12.91 6.10 2.65
CA LEU A 24 -13.76 6.95 3.49
C LEU A 24 -15.06 6.26 3.95
N LEU A 25 -15.33 5.02 3.53
CA LEU A 25 -16.49 4.27 3.99
C LEU A 25 -16.38 3.94 5.48
N ASP A 26 -17.52 3.97 6.16
CA ASP A 26 -17.61 3.65 7.60
C ASP A 26 -17.39 2.15 7.84
N LEU A 27 -16.44 1.88 8.73
CA LEU A 27 -16.13 0.56 9.28
C LEU A 27 -16.16 0.66 10.81
N GLU A 28 -17.31 0.31 11.41
CA GLU A 28 -17.55 0.33 12.87
C GLU A 28 -17.25 1.69 13.51
N GLY A 29 -17.83 2.76 12.93
CA GLY A 29 -17.79 4.14 13.46
C GLY A 29 -16.51 4.93 13.09
N ARG A 30 -15.61 4.37 12.26
CA ARG A 30 -14.44 5.05 11.73
C ARG A 30 -14.25 4.72 10.25
N SER A 31 -13.57 5.56 9.48
CA SER A 31 -13.32 5.25 8.08
C SER A 31 -12.35 4.07 7.93
N ILE A 32 -12.46 3.30 6.84
CA ILE A 32 -11.49 2.24 6.49
C ILE A 32 -10.07 2.82 6.48
N LEU A 33 -9.90 4.04 5.93
CA LEU A 33 -8.62 4.73 5.89
C LEU A 33 -8.05 4.99 7.29
N THR A 34 -8.89 5.31 8.28
CA THR A 34 -8.46 5.47 9.67
C THR A 34 -7.85 4.18 10.21
N HIS A 35 -8.47 3.02 9.95
CA HIS A 35 -7.93 1.73 10.34
C HIS A 35 -6.58 1.44 9.67
N VAL A 36 -6.42 1.79 8.38
CA VAL A 36 -5.17 1.65 7.64
C VAL A 36 -4.08 2.54 8.23
N ILE A 37 -4.39 3.82 8.53
CA ILE A 37 -3.45 4.77 9.15
C ILE A 37 -2.98 4.24 10.51
N GLU A 38 -3.89 3.82 11.39
CA GLU A 38 -3.58 3.32 12.73
C GLU A 38 -2.68 2.07 12.72
N ARG A 39 -2.76 1.24 11.66
CA ARG A 39 -1.90 0.07 11.50
C ARG A 39 -0.54 0.41 10.91
N LEU A 40 -0.47 1.38 9.98
CA LEU A 40 0.78 1.73 9.31
C LEU A 40 1.64 2.70 10.14
N ALA A 41 1.04 3.73 10.72
CA ALA A 41 1.76 4.81 11.40
C ALA A 41 2.73 4.34 12.51
N PRO A 42 2.40 3.33 13.35
CA PRO A 42 3.35 2.84 14.35
C PRO A 42 4.59 2.15 13.77
N GLN A 43 4.57 1.77 12.48
CA GLN A 43 5.62 0.98 11.84
C GLN A 43 6.59 1.83 11.01
N VAL A 44 6.28 3.11 10.76
CA VAL A 44 7.01 4.00 9.85
C VAL A 44 7.36 5.33 10.54
N ALA A 45 8.29 6.10 9.95
CA ALA A 45 8.72 7.37 10.55
C ALA A 45 7.69 8.49 10.38
N ASP A 46 6.98 8.51 9.25
CA ASP A 46 5.89 9.43 8.93
C ASP A 46 5.00 8.81 7.85
N VAL A 47 3.79 9.35 7.64
CA VAL A 47 2.80 8.81 6.70
C VAL A 47 2.31 9.90 5.76
N ALA A 48 2.22 9.57 4.46
CA ALA A 48 1.54 10.38 3.45
C ALA A 48 0.44 9.56 2.75
N LEU A 49 -0.53 10.25 2.16
CA LEU A 49 -1.61 9.67 1.38
C LEU A 49 -1.38 9.97 -0.11
N ASN A 50 -1.27 8.96 -0.95
CA ASN A 50 -1.28 9.18 -2.39
C ASN A 50 -2.72 9.19 -2.90
N ALA A 51 -3.16 10.32 -3.44
CA ALA A 51 -4.47 10.47 -4.06
C ALA A 51 -4.49 11.62 -5.07
N ASN A 52 -5.24 11.45 -6.16
CA ASN A 52 -5.47 12.47 -7.18
C ASN A 52 -6.78 13.24 -6.90
N GLY A 53 -6.89 14.43 -7.46
CA GLY A 53 -8.07 15.31 -7.33
C GLY A 53 -8.01 16.20 -6.09
N ASP A 54 -9.17 16.63 -5.57
CA ASP A 54 -9.23 17.57 -4.44
C ASP A 54 -8.74 16.93 -3.14
N PRO A 55 -7.64 17.41 -2.53
CA PRO A 55 -7.12 16.88 -1.27
C PRO A 55 -8.01 17.20 -0.07
N ALA A 56 -8.92 18.18 -0.17
CA ALA A 56 -9.77 18.61 0.93
C ALA A 56 -10.65 17.45 1.48
N ARG A 57 -10.98 16.46 0.64
CA ARG A 57 -11.75 15.28 1.05
C ARG A 57 -11.03 14.40 2.10
N PHE A 58 -9.72 14.58 2.27
CA PHE A 58 -8.90 13.88 3.27
C PHE A 58 -8.44 14.77 4.43
N SER A 59 -8.99 15.99 4.56
CA SER A 59 -8.56 16.97 5.56
C SER A 59 -8.60 16.46 7.00
N GLU A 60 -9.53 15.56 7.32
CA GLU A 60 -9.65 14.96 8.65
C GLU A 60 -8.44 14.09 9.03
N THR A 61 -7.73 13.53 8.06
CA THR A 61 -6.55 12.68 8.32
C THR A 61 -5.33 13.48 8.77
N LYS A 62 -5.26 14.78 8.42
CA LYS A 62 -4.11 15.68 8.61
C LYS A 62 -2.80 15.20 7.96
N LEU A 63 -2.88 14.23 7.07
CA LEU A 63 -1.74 13.69 6.33
C LEU A 63 -1.46 14.54 5.08
N PRO A 64 -0.20 14.67 4.66
CA PRO A 64 0.12 15.23 3.34
C PRO A 64 -0.50 14.36 2.25
N VAL A 65 -1.13 15.00 1.27
CA VAL A 65 -1.73 14.32 0.12
C VAL A 65 -0.83 14.53 -1.10
N LEU A 66 -0.34 13.43 -1.65
CA LEU A 66 0.59 13.39 -2.77
C LEU A 66 -0.19 13.03 -4.05
N PRO A 67 -0.29 13.91 -5.05
CA PRO A 67 -0.81 13.53 -6.36
C PRO A 67 0.21 12.65 -7.10
N ASP A 68 -0.25 11.90 -8.10
CA ASP A 68 0.66 11.12 -8.95
C ASP A 68 1.68 12.04 -9.64
N SER A 69 2.95 11.66 -9.61
CA SER A 69 4.04 12.43 -10.22
C SER A 69 4.03 12.40 -11.75
N VAL A 70 3.33 11.43 -12.35
CA VAL A 70 3.27 11.22 -13.80
C VAL A 70 1.82 11.14 -14.24
N ALA A 71 1.41 12.06 -15.14
CA ALA A 71 0.05 12.14 -15.64
C ALA A 71 -0.32 10.94 -16.55
N GLY A 72 -1.59 10.53 -16.52
CA GLY A 72 -2.10 9.51 -17.44
C GLY A 72 -1.66 8.08 -17.15
N HIS A 73 -1.03 7.81 -16.02
CA HIS A 73 -0.59 6.48 -15.61
C HIS A 73 -1.50 5.91 -14.52
N PRO A 74 -2.65 5.32 -14.87
CA PRO A 74 -3.51 4.67 -13.90
C PRO A 74 -2.83 3.41 -13.36
N GLY A 75 -2.73 3.30 -12.05
CA GLY A 75 -2.21 2.12 -11.38
C GLY A 75 -1.32 2.43 -10.18
N PRO A 76 -1.03 1.43 -9.34
CA PRO A 76 -0.34 1.64 -8.07
C PRO A 76 1.09 2.17 -8.21
N LEU A 77 1.80 1.87 -9.31
CA LEU A 77 3.18 2.32 -9.52
C LEU A 77 3.31 3.86 -9.63
N ALA A 78 2.29 4.56 -10.11
CA ALA A 78 2.30 6.03 -10.14
C ALA A 78 2.27 6.60 -8.70
N GLY A 79 1.47 6.00 -7.83
CA GLY A 79 1.44 6.35 -6.42
C GLY A 79 2.73 5.95 -5.67
N VAL A 80 3.32 4.81 -6.00
CA VAL A 80 4.65 4.43 -5.48
C VAL A 80 5.68 5.49 -5.87
N LEU A 81 5.70 5.93 -7.13
CA LEU A 81 6.63 6.95 -7.59
C LEU A 81 6.43 8.29 -6.87
N ALA A 82 5.17 8.72 -6.67
CA ALA A 82 4.88 9.92 -5.90
C ALA A 82 5.42 9.83 -4.45
N GLY A 83 5.27 8.66 -3.84
CA GLY A 83 5.84 8.38 -2.53
C GLY A 83 7.38 8.40 -2.52
N LEU A 84 8.03 7.85 -3.54
CA LEU A 84 9.49 7.89 -3.68
C LEU A 84 10.02 9.31 -3.89
N ASP A 85 9.30 10.16 -4.63
CA ASP A 85 9.63 11.58 -4.79
C ASP A 85 9.57 12.31 -3.45
N TRP A 86 8.47 12.14 -2.73
CA TRP A 86 8.31 12.70 -1.39
C TRP A 86 9.40 12.21 -0.43
N ALA A 87 9.71 10.92 -0.44
CA ALA A 87 10.74 10.34 0.41
C ALA A 87 12.14 10.90 0.10
N ALA A 88 12.45 11.13 -1.18
CA ALA A 88 13.70 11.75 -1.60
C ALA A 88 13.82 13.19 -1.05
N GLU A 89 12.75 13.98 -1.07
CA GLU A 89 12.69 15.33 -0.51
C GLU A 89 12.88 15.32 1.02
N GLN A 90 12.38 14.28 1.70
CA GLN A 90 12.56 14.09 3.16
C GLN A 90 13.91 13.47 3.53
N GLY A 91 14.76 13.11 2.54
CA GLY A 91 16.03 12.44 2.77
C GLY A 91 15.91 11.03 3.34
N ALA A 92 14.79 10.36 3.09
CA ALA A 92 14.58 8.96 3.45
C ALA A 92 15.17 8.02 2.38
N ASP A 93 15.51 6.80 2.76
CA ASP A 93 16.12 5.81 1.86
C ASP A 93 15.08 4.87 1.25
N THR A 94 13.94 4.68 1.93
CA THR A 94 12.89 3.73 1.54
C THR A 94 11.50 4.23 1.91
N ILE A 95 10.48 3.73 1.18
CA ILE A 95 9.08 3.83 1.58
C ILE A 95 8.46 2.44 1.74
N VAL A 96 7.40 2.36 2.53
CA VAL A 96 6.48 1.22 2.56
C VAL A 96 5.12 1.68 2.06
N THR A 97 4.50 0.91 1.16
CA THR A 97 3.16 1.19 0.66
C THR A 97 2.12 0.26 1.27
N ALA A 98 0.91 0.79 1.48
CA ALA A 98 -0.30 0.05 1.88
C ALA A 98 -1.51 0.55 1.08
N ALA A 99 -2.48 -0.31 0.81
CA ALA A 99 -3.71 0.08 0.12
C ALA A 99 -4.73 0.67 1.10
N ALA A 100 -5.41 1.75 0.69
CA ALA A 100 -6.41 2.46 1.51
C ALA A 100 -7.69 1.64 1.79
N ASP A 101 -7.92 0.56 1.05
CA ASP A 101 -9.09 -0.30 1.13
C ASP A 101 -8.84 -1.66 1.81
N THR A 102 -7.70 -1.82 2.48
CA THR A 102 -7.25 -3.07 3.10
C THR A 102 -6.97 -2.85 4.60
N PRO A 103 -8.00 -2.84 5.47
CA PRO A 103 -7.87 -2.39 6.86
C PRO A 103 -7.21 -3.39 7.82
N PHE A 104 -6.97 -4.65 7.41
CA PHE A 104 -6.56 -5.73 8.32
C PHE A 104 -5.13 -6.23 8.11
N PHE A 105 -4.32 -5.56 7.29
CA PHE A 105 -2.94 -5.99 7.04
C PHE A 105 -2.14 -6.10 8.36
N PRO A 106 -1.07 -6.95 8.40
CA PRO A 106 -0.36 -7.26 9.64
C PRO A 106 0.30 -6.05 10.30
N CYS A 107 0.29 -6.02 11.64
CA CYS A 107 0.96 -4.98 12.43
C CYS A 107 2.49 -5.11 12.43
N ASP A 108 3.04 -6.16 11.86
CA ASP A 108 4.48 -6.41 11.65
C ASP A 108 4.87 -6.35 10.17
N LEU A 109 4.06 -5.70 9.32
CA LEU A 109 4.28 -5.58 7.88
C LEU A 109 5.68 -5.06 7.56
N VAL A 110 6.10 -3.95 8.19
CA VAL A 110 7.40 -3.31 7.93
C VAL A 110 8.57 -4.15 8.42
N PRO A 111 8.58 -4.69 9.64
CA PRO A 111 9.60 -5.64 10.08
C PRO A 111 9.79 -6.83 9.13
N GLN A 112 8.69 -7.42 8.62
CA GLN A 112 8.77 -8.54 7.69
C GLN A 112 9.36 -8.13 6.33
N PHE A 113 9.04 -6.94 5.82
CA PHE A 113 9.68 -6.42 4.62
C PHE A 113 11.18 -6.21 4.80
N LEU A 114 11.59 -5.61 5.92
CA LEU A 114 13.00 -5.35 6.20
C LEU A 114 13.79 -6.66 6.32
N LEU A 115 13.20 -7.68 6.94
CA LEU A 115 13.78 -9.02 7.03
C LEU A 115 13.90 -9.68 5.65
N ALA A 116 12.83 -9.63 4.83
CA ALA A 116 12.83 -10.22 3.50
C ALA A 116 13.86 -9.58 2.56
N ALA A 117 14.11 -8.28 2.73
CA ALA A 117 15.06 -7.51 1.91
C ALA A 117 16.45 -7.41 2.53
N GLU A 118 16.75 -8.18 3.61
CA GLU A 118 18.05 -8.13 4.26
C GLU A 118 19.17 -8.54 3.31
N GLY A 119 20.26 -7.76 3.29
CA GLY A 119 21.42 -7.99 2.43
C GLY A 119 21.26 -7.52 0.98
N MET A 120 20.11 -6.99 0.58
CA MET A 120 19.92 -6.41 -0.76
C MET A 120 20.58 -5.03 -0.83
N GLU A 121 21.24 -4.73 -1.96
CA GLU A 121 21.80 -3.40 -2.25
C GLU A 121 20.68 -2.36 -2.33
N HIS A 122 19.58 -2.71 -2.99
CA HIS A 122 18.35 -1.92 -3.06
C HIS A 122 17.21 -2.71 -2.43
N PRO A 123 16.84 -2.43 -1.16
CA PRO A 123 15.85 -3.21 -0.43
C PRO A 123 14.46 -3.05 -1.06
N LEU A 124 14.06 -4.04 -1.84
CA LEU A 124 12.79 -4.11 -2.55
C LEU A 124 12.07 -5.41 -2.17
N ALA A 125 10.86 -5.32 -1.63
CA ALA A 125 10.07 -6.48 -1.26
C ALA A 125 8.58 -6.25 -1.50
N LEU A 126 7.85 -7.32 -1.84
CA LEU A 126 6.39 -7.33 -1.93
C LEU A 126 5.81 -8.30 -0.89
N ALA A 127 4.65 -7.94 -0.34
CA ALA A 127 3.89 -8.86 0.47
C ALA A 127 3.26 -9.97 -0.39
N ALA A 128 3.11 -11.15 0.20
CA ALA A 128 2.30 -12.22 -0.35
C ALA A 128 1.57 -12.97 0.78
N SER A 129 0.32 -13.36 0.54
CA SER A 129 -0.40 -14.30 1.39
C SER A 129 -0.33 -15.70 0.80
N ARG A 130 -0.18 -16.72 1.67
CA ARG A 130 -0.16 -18.12 1.27
C ARG A 130 -1.52 -18.74 1.58
N ASP A 131 -2.21 -19.19 0.54
CA ASP A 131 -3.44 -19.95 0.66
C ASP A 131 -3.18 -21.26 1.42
N ALA A 132 -3.94 -21.49 2.48
CA ALA A 132 -3.71 -22.61 3.38
C ALA A 132 -4.06 -23.98 2.76
N GLU A 133 -4.99 -24.02 1.80
CA GLU A 133 -5.45 -25.27 1.18
C GLU A 133 -4.58 -25.66 -0.03
N SER A 134 -4.34 -24.70 -0.94
CA SER A 134 -3.59 -24.94 -2.18
C SER A 134 -2.09 -24.71 -2.05
N GLY A 135 -1.63 -24.05 -0.98
CA GLY A 135 -0.24 -23.60 -0.81
C GLY A 135 0.18 -22.49 -1.79
N LYS A 136 -0.74 -21.99 -2.59
CA LYS A 136 -0.47 -20.97 -3.60
C LYS A 136 -0.16 -19.61 -2.94
N LEU A 137 0.88 -18.94 -3.43
CA LEU A 137 1.21 -17.58 -3.07
C LEU A 137 0.42 -16.57 -3.91
N TRP A 138 -0.26 -15.66 -3.22
CA TRP A 138 -0.94 -14.53 -3.83
C TRP A 138 -0.19 -13.25 -3.48
N ARG A 139 0.52 -12.69 -4.46
CA ARG A 139 1.25 -11.42 -4.29
C ARG A 139 0.28 -10.26 -4.09
N GLN A 140 0.66 -9.34 -3.21
CA GLN A 140 -0.08 -8.13 -2.86
C GLN A 140 0.64 -6.88 -3.39
N PRO A 141 0.46 -6.51 -4.67
CA PRO A 141 1.31 -5.54 -5.35
C PRO A 141 1.20 -4.10 -4.82
N THR A 142 0.21 -3.79 -4.00
CA THR A 142 0.05 -2.51 -3.33
C THR A 142 0.74 -2.45 -1.96
N PHE A 143 1.25 -3.59 -1.48
CA PHE A 143 1.99 -3.71 -0.23
C PHE A 143 3.44 -4.06 -0.53
N GLY A 144 4.34 -3.11 -0.35
CA GLY A 144 5.75 -3.31 -0.65
C GLY A 144 6.67 -2.34 0.07
N LEU A 145 7.94 -2.73 0.16
CA LEU A 145 9.08 -1.90 0.52
C LEU A 145 9.78 -1.48 -0.76
N TRP A 146 10.05 -0.18 -0.93
CA TRP A 146 10.57 0.38 -2.15
C TRP A 146 11.77 1.29 -1.88
N PRO A 147 12.93 1.07 -2.52
CA PRO A 147 14.11 1.91 -2.33
C PRO A 147 14.02 3.19 -3.17
N VAL A 148 14.35 4.32 -2.56
CA VAL A 148 14.41 5.62 -3.26
C VAL A 148 15.46 5.60 -4.38
N ALA A 149 16.50 4.79 -4.26
CA ALA A 149 17.55 4.62 -5.28
C ALA A 149 16.99 4.17 -6.65
N LEU A 150 15.85 3.45 -6.68
CA LEU A 150 15.21 3.00 -7.93
C LEU A 150 14.14 3.96 -8.45
N ARG A 151 13.98 5.14 -7.86
CA ARG A 151 12.96 6.14 -8.22
C ARG A 151 13.02 6.55 -9.70
N ASP A 152 14.21 6.86 -10.19
CA ASP A 152 14.37 7.38 -11.57
C ASP A 152 14.19 6.26 -12.60
N ASP A 153 14.57 5.02 -12.28
CA ASP A 153 14.28 3.84 -13.09
C ASP A 153 12.77 3.59 -13.17
N LEU A 154 12.05 3.63 -12.04
CA LEU A 154 10.60 3.50 -12.04
C LEU A 154 9.92 4.59 -12.88
N ARG A 155 10.41 5.82 -12.83
CA ARG A 155 9.92 6.93 -13.65
C ARG A 155 10.10 6.65 -15.14
N ALA A 156 11.28 6.18 -15.54
CA ALA A 156 11.57 5.80 -16.93
C ALA A 156 10.66 4.67 -17.40
N ALA A 157 10.52 3.60 -16.59
CA ALA A 157 9.64 2.48 -16.91
C ALA A 157 8.17 2.89 -17.07
N LEU A 158 7.67 3.80 -16.22
CA LEU A 158 6.31 4.34 -16.35
C LEU A 158 6.13 5.15 -17.63
N ASN A 159 7.10 5.99 -18.02
CA ASN A 159 7.09 6.77 -19.25
C ASN A 159 7.12 5.85 -20.48
N ASP A 160 7.82 4.72 -20.42
CA ASP A 160 7.86 3.68 -21.46
C ASP A 160 6.60 2.80 -21.51
N GLY A 161 5.61 3.10 -20.65
CA GLY A 161 4.28 2.46 -20.68
C GLY A 161 4.12 1.26 -19.78
N LEU A 162 5.08 0.96 -18.90
CA LEU A 162 4.93 -0.11 -17.91
C LEU A 162 3.80 0.21 -16.93
N ARG A 163 2.98 -0.82 -16.60
CA ARG A 163 1.81 -0.67 -15.72
C ARG A 163 1.74 -1.74 -14.62
N LYS A 164 2.31 -2.91 -14.87
CA LYS A 164 2.18 -4.05 -13.96
C LYS A 164 3.30 -4.02 -12.91
N VAL A 165 2.92 -3.88 -11.65
CA VAL A 165 3.86 -3.87 -10.50
C VAL A 165 4.80 -5.06 -10.55
N VAL A 166 4.24 -6.27 -10.66
CA VAL A 166 5.03 -7.51 -10.62
C VAL A 166 6.07 -7.60 -11.73
N LEU A 167 5.82 -7.00 -12.91
CA LEU A 167 6.81 -7.03 -14.00
C LEU A 167 8.03 -6.17 -13.66
N TRP A 168 7.83 -4.98 -13.09
CA TRP A 168 8.92 -4.13 -12.69
C TRP A 168 9.68 -4.69 -11.50
N THR A 169 8.96 -5.16 -10.48
CA THR A 169 9.60 -5.71 -9.28
C THR A 169 10.37 -7.00 -9.55
N ASP A 170 9.89 -7.85 -10.47
CA ASP A 170 10.61 -9.07 -10.89
C ASP A 170 11.92 -8.72 -11.65
N GLN A 171 11.94 -7.64 -12.45
CA GLN A 171 13.16 -7.15 -13.11
C GLN A 171 14.24 -6.70 -12.13
N HIS A 172 13.82 -6.17 -10.97
CA HIS A 172 14.73 -5.70 -9.91
C HIS A 172 14.97 -6.75 -8.81
N GLY A 173 14.51 -7.99 -9.01
CA GLY A 173 14.75 -9.08 -8.07
C GLY A 173 14.09 -8.90 -6.70
N ALA A 174 12.87 -8.33 -6.66
CA ALA A 174 12.17 -8.10 -5.42
C ALA A 174 12.02 -9.36 -4.56
N ALA A 175 12.31 -9.23 -3.28
CA ALA A 175 12.05 -10.27 -2.30
C ALA A 175 10.54 -10.44 -2.04
N THR A 176 10.15 -11.58 -1.50
CA THR A 176 8.76 -11.84 -1.09
C THR A 176 8.70 -11.97 0.42
N ALA A 177 7.94 -11.10 1.07
CA ALA A 177 7.57 -11.25 2.48
C ALA A 177 6.26 -12.03 2.56
N GLU A 178 6.32 -13.26 3.10
CA GLU A 178 5.16 -14.14 3.21
C GLU A 178 4.42 -13.92 4.53
N PHE A 179 3.10 -13.77 4.43
CA PHE A 179 2.22 -13.63 5.58
C PHE A 179 1.23 -14.80 5.64
N PRO A 180 1.07 -15.45 6.80
CA PRO A 180 0.15 -16.56 6.95
C PRO A 180 -1.31 -16.08 6.90
N VAL A 181 -2.17 -16.86 6.26
CA VAL A 181 -3.63 -16.70 6.35
C VAL A 181 -4.13 -17.48 7.55
N LEU A 182 -4.44 -16.78 8.65
CA LEU A 182 -4.94 -17.37 9.90
C LEU A 182 -6.46 -17.13 9.99
N GLY A 183 -7.21 -17.86 9.18
CA GLY A 183 -8.68 -17.76 9.10
C GLY A 183 -9.15 -16.73 8.07
N ILE A 184 -8.64 -15.50 8.11
CA ILE A 184 -8.98 -14.43 7.16
C ILE A 184 -7.69 -13.98 6.48
N ASP A 185 -7.77 -13.72 5.16
CA ASP A 185 -6.64 -13.14 4.44
C ASP A 185 -6.34 -11.74 5.03
N PRO A 186 -5.13 -11.52 5.58
CA PRO A 186 -4.76 -10.22 6.14
C PRO A 186 -4.79 -9.09 5.09
N PHE A 187 -4.71 -9.41 3.81
CA PHE A 187 -4.82 -8.45 2.71
C PHE A 187 -6.20 -8.42 2.07
N PHE A 188 -7.25 -8.73 2.85
CA PHE A 188 -8.63 -8.64 2.41
C PHE A 188 -8.99 -7.21 1.99
N ASN A 189 -9.35 -7.02 0.70
CA ASN A 189 -9.72 -5.73 0.13
C ASN A 189 -11.23 -5.49 0.20
N VAL A 190 -11.65 -4.31 0.63
CA VAL A 190 -13.06 -3.89 0.61
C VAL A 190 -13.38 -3.25 -0.73
N ASN A 191 -13.91 -4.03 -1.68
CA ASN A 191 -14.19 -3.61 -3.05
C ASN A 191 -15.68 -3.46 -3.36
N THR A 192 -16.53 -4.15 -2.62
CA THR A 192 -17.99 -4.22 -2.81
C THR A 192 -18.72 -3.96 -1.49
N PRO A 193 -20.03 -3.64 -1.52
CA PRO A 193 -20.84 -3.57 -0.29
C PRO A 193 -20.81 -4.86 0.52
N GLN A 194 -20.77 -6.01 -0.13
CA GLN A 194 -20.65 -7.32 0.51
C GLN A 194 -19.31 -7.48 1.25
N ASP A 195 -18.20 -7.00 0.65
CA ASP A 195 -16.91 -7.00 1.31
C ASP A 195 -16.92 -6.11 2.57
N LEU A 196 -17.64 -4.98 2.53
CA LEU A 196 -17.80 -4.09 3.68
C LEU A 196 -18.55 -4.78 4.83
N ASP A 197 -19.59 -5.56 4.54
CA ASP A 197 -20.31 -6.32 5.56
C ASP A 197 -19.44 -7.43 6.17
N VAL A 198 -18.61 -8.09 5.35
CA VAL A 198 -17.58 -9.03 5.82
C VAL A 198 -16.56 -8.31 6.70
N ALA A 199 -16.04 -7.15 6.25
CA ALA A 199 -15.09 -6.35 7.02
C ALA A 199 -15.63 -5.94 8.40
N ARG A 200 -16.93 -5.53 8.48
CA ARG A 200 -17.60 -5.22 9.74
C ARG A 200 -17.65 -6.43 10.66
N SER A 201 -17.94 -7.61 10.13
CA SER A 201 -17.95 -8.85 10.92
C SER A 201 -16.56 -9.18 11.47
N ILE A 202 -15.51 -8.97 10.67
CA ILE A 202 -14.12 -9.15 11.08
C ILE A 202 -13.76 -8.17 12.21
N ALA A 203 -14.08 -6.89 12.03
CA ALA A 203 -13.76 -5.84 12.99
C ALA A 203 -14.41 -6.08 14.36
N ARG A 204 -15.64 -6.63 14.40
CA ARG A 204 -16.35 -6.98 15.65
C ARG A 204 -15.76 -8.18 16.37
N ASN A 205 -15.27 -9.17 15.62
CA ASN A 205 -14.76 -10.44 16.19
C ASN A 205 -13.28 -10.36 16.59
N GLY A 206 -12.57 -9.32 16.16
CA GLY A 206 -11.14 -9.11 16.44
C GLY A 206 -10.86 -8.12 17.58
N GLN A 207 -11.91 -7.68 18.30
CA GLN A 207 -11.78 -6.82 19.49
C GLN A 207 -11.73 -7.64 20.77
#